data_49bdb4589a04fcef571e9a125f64615d
#
_entry.id   49bdb4589a04fcef571e9a125f64615d
#
_cell.length_a   1.000
_cell.length_b   1.000
_cell.length_c   1.000
_cell.angle_alpha   90.00
_cell.angle_beta   90.00
_cell.angle_gamma   90.00
#
_symmetry.space_group_name_H-M   'P 1'
#
loop_
_entity.id
_entity.type
_entity.pdbx_description
1 polymer ?
#
loop_
_entity_poly.entity_id
_entity_poly.type
_entity_poly.pdbx_seq_one_letter_code
_entity_poly.pdbx_strand_id
1 'polypeptide(L)'
;MKLSVWSSYYYTLSPEDALRQLKAHGYDYCELSSEHSEVLLDRGDPKEVGEKFGNFARELGIEILQGHLFFWGKRICNPDDRALIKKQLDLFLAIGVKNAVLHCDALADKDGVKAPVDIARVENIKAISELLDHVKGTELVICLENLISSDVANSAQGLMFFINHFNSENLGICLDTGHLNLKDKDQVAFIRLAGKHIKALHLADNEGQNDQHMMPYGKGNVDFVSVIREMKRLGYEGLYNLEIPGESGAPLEVRGYKLDYLQKVMSYLDRITSEN
;
A
#
# COMPACT_ATOMS: atom_id res chain seq x y z
N MET A 1 3.34 17.54 -2.84
CA MET A 1 3.24 16.11 -2.40
C MET A 1 1.78 15.71 -2.33
N LYS A 2 1.37 14.57 -2.91
CA LYS A 2 0.01 14.03 -2.78
C LYS A 2 -0.06 13.20 -1.50
N LEU A 3 -0.55 13.78 -0.42
CA LEU A 3 -0.66 13.11 0.87
C LEU A 3 -1.94 12.27 0.93
N SER A 4 -1.83 11.03 1.37
CA SER A 4 -2.95 10.13 1.61
C SER A 4 -2.82 9.39 2.94
N VAL A 5 -3.92 8.83 3.37
CA VAL A 5 -4.00 7.88 4.48
C VAL A 5 -4.82 6.69 4.02
N TRP A 6 -4.45 5.49 4.44
CA TRP A 6 -5.25 4.32 4.13
C TRP A 6 -6.61 4.36 4.86
N SER A 7 -7.65 3.85 4.24
CA SER A 7 -9.01 3.94 4.78
C SER A 7 -9.20 3.11 6.05
N SER A 8 -8.35 2.09 6.30
CA SER A 8 -8.35 1.31 7.54
C SER A 8 -8.04 2.15 8.79
N TYR A 9 -7.54 3.38 8.64
CA TYR A 9 -7.49 4.34 9.75
C TYR A 9 -8.86 4.47 10.44
N TYR A 10 -9.93 4.33 9.69
CA TYR A 10 -11.32 4.35 10.14
C TYR A 10 -12.04 3.02 9.88
N TYR A 11 -11.38 1.86 10.01
CA TYR A 11 -11.94 0.55 9.68
C TYR A 11 -13.26 0.21 10.42
N THR A 12 -13.57 0.89 11.52
CA THR A 12 -14.80 0.71 12.27
C THR A 12 -16.00 1.47 11.69
N LEU A 13 -15.77 2.32 10.69
CA LEU A 13 -16.79 3.05 9.96
C LEU A 13 -17.13 2.34 8.64
N SER A 14 -18.23 2.76 8.00
CA SER A 14 -18.47 2.39 6.61
C SER A 14 -17.39 2.98 5.69
N PRO A 15 -17.12 2.39 4.50
CA PRO A 15 -16.18 2.98 3.55
C PRO A 15 -16.50 4.45 3.23
N GLU A 16 -17.79 4.79 3.08
CA GLU A 16 -18.26 6.15 2.80
C GLU A 16 -17.99 7.11 3.97
N ASP A 17 -18.24 6.67 5.20
CA ASP A 17 -18.03 7.50 6.38
C ASP A 17 -16.53 7.68 6.67
N ALA A 18 -15.71 6.66 6.40
CA ALA A 18 -14.26 6.77 6.45
C ALA A 18 -13.77 7.88 5.50
N LEU A 19 -14.23 7.89 4.25
CA LEU A 19 -13.86 8.95 3.29
C LEU A 19 -14.37 10.33 3.74
N ARG A 20 -15.60 10.44 4.28
CA ARG A 20 -16.10 11.72 4.83
C ARG A 20 -15.21 12.25 5.95
N GLN A 21 -14.75 11.38 6.85
CA GLN A 21 -13.83 11.77 7.92
C GLN A 21 -12.47 12.22 7.35
N LEU A 22 -11.89 11.48 6.41
CA LEU A 22 -10.63 11.89 5.78
C LEU A 22 -10.78 13.27 5.10
N LYS A 23 -11.87 13.47 4.36
CA LYS A 23 -12.14 14.77 3.69
C LYS A 23 -12.32 15.91 4.68
N ALA A 24 -13.03 15.68 5.78
CA ALA A 24 -13.23 16.70 6.83
C ALA A 24 -11.91 17.17 7.46
N HIS A 25 -10.85 16.33 7.41
CA HIS A 25 -9.50 16.62 7.88
C HIS A 25 -8.53 17.00 6.74
N GLY A 26 -9.04 17.40 5.57
CA GLY A 26 -8.26 17.99 4.48
C GLY A 26 -7.50 17.00 3.59
N TYR A 27 -7.87 15.73 3.58
CA TYR A 27 -7.30 14.75 2.67
C TYR A 27 -8.08 14.72 1.35
N ASP A 28 -7.38 14.87 0.24
CA ASP A 28 -7.93 14.77 -1.12
C ASP A 28 -7.63 13.41 -1.75
N TYR A 29 -6.80 12.59 -1.11
CA TYR A 29 -6.40 11.27 -1.57
C TYR A 29 -6.56 10.23 -0.46
N CYS A 30 -6.88 9.01 -0.88
CA CYS A 30 -7.01 7.87 0.02
C CYS A 30 -6.46 6.61 -0.65
N GLU A 31 -5.86 5.72 0.14
CA GLU A 31 -5.69 4.32 -0.21
C GLU A 31 -6.88 3.53 0.32
N LEU A 32 -7.54 2.76 -0.55
CA LEU A 32 -8.62 1.86 -0.13
C LEU A 32 -8.03 0.59 0.52
N SER A 33 -8.33 0.38 1.78
CA SER A 33 -7.85 -0.79 2.52
C SER A 33 -8.56 -2.09 2.11
N SER A 34 -7.93 -3.22 2.43
CA SER A 34 -8.50 -4.55 2.19
C SER A 34 -9.83 -4.75 2.94
N GLU A 35 -9.95 -4.25 4.18
CA GLU A 35 -11.16 -4.37 5.00
C GLU A 35 -12.34 -3.62 4.38
N HIS A 36 -12.14 -2.39 3.93
CA HIS A 36 -13.17 -1.65 3.23
C HIS A 36 -13.49 -2.22 1.85
N SER A 37 -12.50 -2.79 1.16
CA SER A 37 -12.74 -3.52 -0.08
C SER A 37 -13.63 -4.74 0.13
N GLU A 38 -13.42 -5.50 1.22
CA GLU A 38 -14.26 -6.64 1.58
C GLU A 38 -15.72 -6.22 1.81
N VAL A 39 -15.93 -5.15 2.59
CA VAL A 39 -17.27 -4.56 2.80
C VAL A 39 -17.94 -4.16 1.49
N LEU A 40 -17.18 -3.60 0.54
CA LEU A 40 -17.72 -3.23 -0.77
C LEU A 40 -18.05 -4.46 -1.62
N LEU A 41 -17.20 -5.48 -1.64
CA LEU A 41 -17.42 -6.72 -2.39
C LEU A 41 -18.63 -7.51 -1.90
N ASP A 42 -18.95 -7.45 -0.61
CA ASP A 42 -20.13 -8.08 -0.03
C ASP A 42 -21.45 -7.42 -0.49
N ARG A 43 -21.41 -6.24 -1.12
CA ARG A 43 -22.59 -5.52 -1.60
C ARG A 43 -23.08 -5.98 -2.98
N GLY A 44 -22.28 -6.76 -3.73
CA GLY A 44 -22.70 -7.28 -5.02
C GLY A 44 -21.59 -7.33 -6.08
N ASP A 45 -21.97 -7.08 -7.34
CA ASP A 45 -21.04 -7.11 -8.46
C ASP A 45 -19.89 -6.08 -8.29
N PRO A 46 -18.64 -6.50 -8.37
CA PRO A 46 -17.49 -5.63 -8.11
C PRO A 46 -17.46 -4.39 -9.01
N LYS A 47 -17.88 -4.52 -10.27
CA LYS A 47 -17.88 -3.41 -11.23
C LYS A 47 -18.94 -2.39 -10.88
N GLU A 48 -20.19 -2.84 -10.66
CA GLU A 48 -21.28 -1.93 -10.32
C GLU A 48 -21.03 -1.22 -8.99
N VAL A 49 -20.56 -1.96 -7.97
CA VAL A 49 -20.24 -1.41 -6.66
C VAL A 49 -19.07 -0.44 -6.75
N GLY A 50 -18.02 -0.80 -7.51
CA GLY A 50 -16.85 0.03 -7.71
C GLY A 50 -17.17 1.34 -8.42
N GLU A 51 -17.98 1.31 -9.49
CA GLU A 51 -18.44 2.52 -10.21
C GLU A 51 -19.23 3.45 -9.27
N LYS A 52 -20.16 2.91 -8.48
CA LYS A 52 -20.94 3.71 -7.51
C LYS A 52 -20.07 4.33 -6.44
N PHE A 53 -19.17 3.55 -5.85
CA PHE A 53 -18.29 4.03 -4.79
C PHE A 53 -17.25 5.03 -5.31
N GLY A 54 -16.68 4.79 -6.49
CA GLY A 54 -15.77 5.72 -7.16
C GLY A 54 -16.44 7.06 -7.50
N ASN A 55 -17.71 7.03 -7.95
CA ASN A 55 -18.48 8.26 -8.18
C ASN A 55 -18.71 9.02 -6.87
N PHE A 56 -19.12 8.33 -5.81
CA PHE A 56 -19.28 8.91 -4.48
C PHE A 56 -17.97 9.59 -3.99
N ALA A 57 -16.83 8.92 -4.12
CA ALA A 57 -15.54 9.47 -3.72
C ALA A 57 -15.20 10.74 -4.51
N ARG A 58 -15.41 10.75 -5.83
CA ARG A 58 -15.19 11.93 -6.70
C ARG A 58 -16.12 13.09 -6.35
N GLU A 59 -17.40 12.83 -6.10
CA GLU A 59 -18.37 13.85 -5.65
C GLU A 59 -17.96 14.45 -4.30
N LEU A 60 -17.39 13.66 -3.41
CA LEU A 60 -16.84 14.11 -2.14
C LEU A 60 -15.52 14.90 -2.32
N GLY A 61 -14.89 14.82 -3.48
CA GLY A 61 -13.59 15.43 -3.77
C GLY A 61 -12.42 14.63 -3.19
N ILE A 62 -12.51 13.29 -3.18
CA ILE A 62 -11.44 12.38 -2.84
C ILE A 62 -11.12 11.50 -4.05
N GLU A 63 -9.84 11.38 -4.39
CA GLU A 63 -9.34 10.43 -5.37
C GLU A 63 -8.76 9.19 -4.66
N ILE A 64 -9.22 7.99 -5.07
CA ILE A 64 -8.71 6.71 -4.56
C ILE A 64 -7.75 6.17 -5.62
N LEU A 65 -6.48 6.60 -5.56
CA LEU A 65 -5.46 6.23 -6.55
C LEU A 65 -4.69 4.96 -6.18
N GLN A 66 -4.75 4.54 -4.93
CA GLN A 66 -4.07 3.36 -4.40
C GLN A 66 -5.07 2.49 -3.65
N GLY A 67 -4.86 1.18 -3.67
CA GLY A 67 -5.65 0.24 -2.89
C GLY A 67 -4.83 -0.95 -2.46
N HIS A 68 -5.10 -1.47 -1.27
CA HIS A 68 -4.44 -2.64 -0.72
C HIS A 68 -5.24 -3.90 -1.02
N LEU A 69 -4.65 -4.86 -1.72
CA LEU A 69 -5.26 -6.16 -1.98
C LEU A 69 -5.32 -7.00 -0.69
N PHE A 70 -6.15 -8.04 -0.69
CA PHE A 70 -6.30 -8.92 0.47
C PHE A 70 -4.96 -9.53 0.90
N PHE A 71 -4.69 -9.52 2.21
CA PHE A 71 -3.50 -10.12 2.81
C PHE A 71 -3.79 -10.90 4.09
N TRP A 72 -4.76 -10.51 4.91
CA TRP A 72 -5.13 -11.25 6.12
C TRP A 72 -5.77 -12.59 5.78
N GLY A 73 -5.05 -13.68 6.10
CA GLY A 73 -5.52 -15.05 5.84
C GLY A 73 -5.68 -15.42 4.38
N LYS A 74 -5.32 -14.55 3.44
CA LYS A 74 -5.37 -14.77 1.99
C LYS A 74 -3.97 -14.86 1.42
N ARG A 75 -3.78 -15.78 0.47
CA ARG A 75 -2.47 -16.05 -0.15
C ARG A 75 -2.59 -16.09 -1.66
N ILE A 76 -1.76 -15.35 -2.36
CA ILE A 76 -1.80 -15.29 -3.83
C ILE A 76 -1.50 -16.66 -4.48
N CYS A 77 -0.69 -17.51 -3.84
CA CYS A 77 -0.39 -18.84 -4.33
C CYS A 77 -1.55 -19.84 -4.15
N ASN A 78 -2.58 -19.51 -3.34
CA ASN A 78 -3.80 -20.28 -3.24
C ASN A 78 -4.77 -19.87 -4.38
N PRO A 79 -5.27 -20.82 -5.22
CA PRO A 79 -6.16 -20.48 -6.34
C PRO A 79 -7.47 -19.83 -5.93
N ASP A 80 -8.08 -20.26 -4.81
CA ASP A 80 -9.36 -19.72 -4.35
C ASP A 80 -9.19 -18.26 -3.85
N ASP A 81 -8.13 -18.00 -3.08
CA ASP A 81 -7.79 -16.64 -2.63
C ASP A 81 -7.46 -15.74 -3.82
N ARG A 82 -6.73 -16.27 -4.81
CA ARG A 82 -6.40 -15.54 -6.04
C ARG A 82 -7.65 -15.18 -6.85
N ALA A 83 -8.67 -16.03 -6.84
CA ALA A 83 -9.96 -15.70 -7.46
C ALA A 83 -10.66 -14.53 -6.75
N LEU A 84 -10.57 -14.43 -5.42
CA LEU A 84 -11.08 -13.29 -4.66
C LEU A 84 -10.26 -12.01 -4.94
N ILE A 85 -8.93 -12.13 -5.04
CA ILE A 85 -8.06 -11.01 -5.40
C ILE A 85 -8.39 -10.48 -6.80
N LYS A 86 -8.71 -11.34 -7.77
CA LYS A 86 -9.18 -10.90 -9.11
C LYS A 86 -10.48 -10.09 -9.01
N LYS A 87 -11.44 -10.50 -8.18
CA LYS A 87 -12.66 -9.70 -7.95
C LYS A 87 -12.35 -8.33 -7.30
N GLN A 88 -11.37 -8.29 -6.41
CA GLN A 88 -10.93 -7.03 -5.81
C GLN A 88 -10.23 -6.13 -6.84
N LEU A 89 -9.45 -6.70 -7.77
CA LEU A 89 -8.89 -5.96 -8.91
C LEU A 89 -9.98 -5.39 -9.82
N ASP A 90 -11.07 -6.13 -10.08
CA ASP A 90 -12.22 -5.64 -10.84
C ASP A 90 -12.91 -4.46 -10.12
N LEU A 91 -13.05 -4.54 -8.79
CA LEU A 91 -13.53 -3.44 -7.95
C LEU A 91 -12.62 -2.21 -8.06
N PHE A 92 -11.31 -2.41 -7.95
CA PHE A 92 -10.32 -1.33 -8.04
C PHE A 92 -10.32 -0.65 -9.41
N LEU A 93 -10.39 -1.42 -10.48
CA LEU A 93 -10.52 -0.90 -11.84
C LEU A 93 -11.76 -0.03 -11.99
N ALA A 94 -12.90 -0.48 -11.46
CA ALA A 94 -14.16 0.25 -11.54
C ALA A 94 -14.17 1.53 -10.68
N ILE A 95 -13.48 1.55 -9.54
CA ILE A 95 -13.27 2.76 -8.72
C ILE A 95 -12.38 3.76 -9.45
N GLY A 96 -11.38 3.29 -10.20
CA GLY A 96 -10.35 4.10 -10.85
C GLY A 96 -8.99 4.08 -10.14
N VAL A 97 -8.75 3.08 -9.29
CA VAL A 97 -7.45 2.84 -8.64
C VAL A 97 -6.36 2.64 -9.70
N LYS A 98 -5.20 3.22 -9.47
CA LYS A 98 -4.03 3.11 -10.36
C LYS A 98 -2.98 2.13 -9.85
N ASN A 99 -2.82 2.03 -8.53
CA ASN A 99 -1.81 1.18 -7.89
C ASN A 99 -2.49 0.23 -6.90
N ALA A 100 -2.35 -1.07 -7.11
CA ALA A 100 -2.88 -2.12 -6.24
C ALA A 100 -1.72 -2.80 -5.51
N VAL A 101 -1.61 -2.58 -4.20
CA VAL A 101 -0.54 -3.16 -3.38
C VAL A 101 -0.79 -4.63 -3.13
N LEU A 102 0.23 -5.46 -3.31
CA LEU A 102 0.15 -6.91 -3.24
C LEU A 102 1.30 -7.50 -2.41
N HIS A 103 0.96 -8.43 -1.51
CA HIS A 103 1.92 -9.22 -0.76
C HIS A 103 2.34 -10.47 -1.53
N CYS A 104 3.66 -10.72 -1.62
CA CYS A 104 4.18 -12.01 -2.05
C CYS A 104 4.09 -13.05 -0.93
N ASP A 105 3.74 -14.29 -1.28
CA ASP A 105 3.67 -15.36 -0.30
C ASP A 105 5.05 -15.82 0.17
N ALA A 106 5.18 -15.99 1.49
CA ALA A 106 6.36 -16.61 2.10
C ALA A 106 6.39 -18.14 1.94
N LEU A 107 5.26 -18.76 1.57
CA LEU A 107 5.06 -20.21 1.47
C LEU A 107 5.55 -20.97 2.72
N ALA A 108 5.08 -20.59 3.88
CA ALA A 108 5.30 -21.32 5.09
C ALA A 108 4.27 -22.47 5.24
N ASP A 109 4.72 -23.62 5.76
CA ASP A 109 3.83 -24.71 6.14
C ASP A 109 3.04 -24.40 7.43
N LYS A 110 2.22 -25.34 7.88
CA LYS A 110 1.40 -25.21 9.10
C LYS A 110 2.22 -25.01 10.39
N ASP A 111 3.49 -25.41 10.39
CA ASP A 111 4.41 -25.31 11.52
C ASP A 111 5.29 -24.04 11.39
N GLY A 112 5.05 -23.20 10.38
CA GLY A 112 5.75 -21.96 10.12
C GLY A 112 7.09 -22.13 9.42
N VAL A 113 7.42 -23.33 8.95
CA VAL A 113 8.66 -23.60 8.20
C VAL A 113 8.49 -23.10 6.77
N LYS A 114 9.35 -22.15 6.39
CA LYS A 114 9.30 -21.55 5.05
C LYS A 114 9.86 -22.49 3.99
N ALA A 115 9.24 -22.46 2.83
CA ALA A 115 9.78 -23.12 1.65
C ALA A 115 11.13 -22.51 1.22
N PRO A 116 12.01 -23.27 0.55
CA PRO A 116 13.20 -22.72 -0.08
C PRO A 116 12.84 -21.53 -1.00
N VAL A 117 13.67 -20.50 -1.01
CA VAL A 117 13.45 -19.24 -1.74
C VAL A 117 13.13 -19.48 -3.22
N ASP A 118 13.83 -20.42 -3.86
CA ASP A 118 13.61 -20.72 -5.29
C ASP A 118 12.22 -21.35 -5.54
N ILE A 119 11.74 -22.19 -4.63
CA ILE A 119 10.39 -22.74 -4.70
C ILE A 119 9.36 -21.64 -4.50
N ALA A 120 9.55 -20.79 -3.47
CA ALA A 120 8.67 -19.67 -3.21
C ALA A 120 8.63 -18.69 -4.40
N ARG A 121 9.76 -18.41 -5.04
CA ARG A 121 9.81 -17.59 -6.26
C ARG A 121 8.99 -18.18 -7.40
N VAL A 122 9.13 -19.48 -7.67
CA VAL A 122 8.40 -20.15 -8.76
C VAL A 122 6.90 -20.07 -8.54
N GLU A 123 6.41 -20.32 -7.33
CA GLU A 123 4.97 -20.27 -7.04
C GLU A 123 4.43 -18.83 -7.08
N ASN A 124 5.18 -17.85 -6.57
CA ASN A 124 4.81 -16.44 -6.70
C ASN A 124 4.80 -15.99 -8.17
N ILE A 125 5.75 -16.41 -9.00
CA ILE A 125 5.76 -16.13 -10.44
C ILE A 125 4.47 -16.64 -11.10
N LYS A 126 4.04 -17.87 -10.84
CA LYS A 126 2.80 -18.41 -11.39
C LYS A 126 1.59 -17.58 -10.98
N ALA A 127 1.50 -17.23 -9.70
CA ALA A 127 0.38 -16.46 -9.16
C ALA A 127 0.36 -15.03 -9.73
N ILE A 128 1.49 -14.34 -9.73
CA ILE A 128 1.62 -12.98 -10.27
C ILE A 128 1.34 -12.96 -11.78
N SER A 129 1.79 -13.98 -12.54
CA SER A 129 1.49 -14.08 -13.97
C SER A 129 -0.02 -14.04 -14.24
N GLU A 130 -0.81 -14.82 -13.48
CA GLU A 130 -2.27 -14.85 -13.64
C GLU A 130 -2.94 -13.52 -13.27
N LEU A 131 -2.40 -12.80 -12.27
CA LEU A 131 -2.92 -11.49 -11.89
C LEU A 131 -2.55 -10.41 -12.92
N LEU A 132 -1.33 -10.48 -13.49
CA LEU A 132 -0.92 -9.59 -14.58
C LEU A 132 -1.74 -9.82 -15.86
N ASP A 133 -2.02 -11.08 -16.21
CA ASP A 133 -2.90 -11.39 -17.33
C ASP A 133 -4.32 -10.83 -17.12
N HIS A 134 -4.81 -10.81 -15.86
CA HIS A 134 -6.12 -10.27 -15.52
C HIS A 134 -6.21 -8.74 -15.72
N VAL A 135 -5.14 -8.00 -15.41
CA VAL A 135 -5.11 -6.53 -15.55
C VAL A 135 -4.48 -6.04 -16.85
N LYS A 136 -4.10 -6.96 -17.75
CA LYS A 136 -3.45 -6.64 -19.01
C LYS A 136 -4.26 -5.67 -19.85
N GLY A 137 -3.60 -4.64 -20.36
CA GLY A 137 -4.25 -3.62 -21.20
C GLY A 137 -5.04 -2.57 -20.42
N THR A 138 -5.00 -2.59 -19.09
CA THR A 138 -5.51 -1.53 -18.21
C THR A 138 -4.37 -0.63 -17.73
N GLU A 139 -4.70 0.49 -17.09
CA GLU A 139 -3.72 1.38 -16.47
C GLU A 139 -3.35 0.97 -15.03
N LEU A 140 -3.95 -0.10 -14.50
CA LEU A 140 -3.70 -0.54 -13.12
C LEU A 140 -2.34 -1.23 -13.03
N VAL A 141 -1.55 -0.83 -12.03
CA VAL A 141 -0.24 -1.41 -11.71
C VAL A 141 -0.37 -2.21 -10.41
N ILE A 142 0.00 -3.49 -10.45
CA ILE A 142 0.16 -4.30 -9.24
C ILE A 142 1.51 -3.97 -8.63
N CYS A 143 1.53 -3.52 -7.37
CA CYS A 143 2.71 -3.06 -6.67
C CYS A 143 3.11 -4.09 -5.60
N LEU A 144 4.20 -4.81 -5.83
CA LEU A 144 4.72 -5.77 -4.86
C LEU A 144 5.36 -5.02 -3.69
N GLU A 145 4.93 -5.34 -2.48
CA GLU A 145 5.40 -4.69 -1.26
C GLU A 145 6.61 -5.41 -0.65
N ASN A 146 7.55 -4.64 -0.08
CA ASN A 146 8.63 -5.21 0.72
C ASN A 146 8.12 -5.66 2.09
N LEU A 147 8.20 -6.95 2.37
CA LEU A 147 7.60 -7.59 3.53
C LEU A 147 8.65 -8.13 4.50
N ILE A 148 8.38 -8.00 5.80
CA ILE A 148 9.23 -8.55 6.86
C ILE A 148 9.27 -10.08 6.80
N SER A 149 8.12 -10.71 6.55
CA SER A 149 7.93 -12.16 6.62
C SER A 149 8.32 -12.91 5.36
N SER A 150 8.42 -12.25 4.21
CA SER A 150 8.66 -12.89 2.91
C SER A 150 10.12 -12.82 2.51
N ASP A 151 10.81 -13.96 2.47
CA ASP A 151 12.22 -14.00 2.05
C ASP A 151 12.42 -13.75 0.54
N VAL A 152 11.34 -13.75 -0.25
CA VAL A 152 11.39 -13.41 -1.68
C VAL A 152 11.15 -11.93 -1.97
N ALA A 153 10.53 -11.21 -1.01
CA ALA A 153 10.10 -9.82 -1.18
C ALA A 153 10.51 -8.89 -0.03
N ASN A 154 11.54 -9.22 0.76
CA ASN A 154 11.97 -8.42 1.91
C ASN A 154 13.04 -7.35 1.58
N SER A 155 13.42 -7.22 0.34
CA SER A 155 14.49 -6.32 -0.11
C SER A 155 14.23 -5.81 -1.51
N ALA A 156 14.90 -4.70 -1.88
CA ALA A 156 14.85 -4.17 -3.24
C ALA A 156 15.30 -5.21 -4.28
N GLN A 157 16.35 -5.99 -3.98
CA GLN A 157 16.85 -7.05 -4.88
C GLN A 157 15.80 -8.15 -5.09
N GLY A 158 15.10 -8.56 -4.01
CA GLY A 158 14.04 -9.56 -4.09
C GLY A 158 12.89 -9.09 -4.97
N LEU A 159 12.44 -7.86 -4.81
CA LEU A 159 11.37 -7.28 -5.63
C LEU A 159 11.82 -7.04 -7.08
N MET A 160 13.02 -6.54 -7.29
CA MET A 160 13.58 -6.35 -8.63
C MET A 160 13.76 -7.67 -9.40
N PHE A 161 13.89 -8.80 -8.73
CA PHE A 161 13.85 -10.12 -9.37
C PHE A 161 12.52 -10.32 -10.14
N PHE A 162 11.37 -10.01 -9.51
CA PHE A 162 10.07 -10.13 -10.18
C PHE A 162 9.89 -9.06 -11.26
N ILE A 163 10.29 -7.83 -10.99
CA ILE A 163 10.23 -6.74 -11.99
C ILE A 163 10.98 -7.14 -13.27
N ASN A 164 12.22 -7.62 -13.12
CA ASN A 164 13.04 -8.02 -14.26
C ASN A 164 12.51 -9.29 -14.96
N HIS A 165 11.93 -10.22 -14.19
CA HIS A 165 11.36 -11.45 -14.74
C HIS A 165 10.17 -11.17 -15.66
N PHE A 166 9.24 -10.33 -15.22
CA PHE A 166 8.01 -10.05 -15.97
C PHE A 166 8.19 -8.93 -17.01
N ASN A 167 9.04 -7.96 -16.73
CA ASN A 167 9.22 -6.76 -17.56
C ASN A 167 7.89 -6.17 -18.05
N SER A 168 6.93 -6.03 -17.12
CA SER A 168 5.56 -5.61 -17.38
C SER A 168 5.32 -4.18 -16.92
N GLU A 169 4.60 -3.40 -17.72
CA GLU A 169 4.15 -2.06 -17.33
C GLU A 169 3.08 -2.09 -16.20
N ASN A 170 2.38 -3.21 -16.06
CA ASN A 170 1.40 -3.44 -15.00
C ASN A 170 2.01 -3.97 -13.70
N LEU A 171 3.35 -3.99 -13.55
CA LEU A 171 4.03 -4.42 -12.33
C LEU A 171 4.94 -3.32 -11.79
N GLY A 172 4.81 -3.04 -10.50
CA GLY A 172 5.61 -2.05 -9.78
C GLY A 172 6.00 -2.53 -8.38
N ILE A 173 6.55 -1.62 -7.60
CA ILE A 173 6.98 -1.84 -6.22
C ILE A 173 6.22 -0.87 -5.31
N CYS A 174 5.74 -1.37 -4.18
CA CYS A 174 5.35 -0.57 -3.02
C CYS A 174 6.52 -0.59 -2.03
N LEU A 175 7.04 0.59 -1.68
CA LEU A 175 8.00 0.72 -0.60
C LEU A 175 7.24 0.97 0.70
N ASP A 176 7.31 0.01 1.64
CA ASP A 176 6.97 0.22 3.03
C ASP A 176 8.22 0.57 3.84
N THR A 177 8.20 1.77 4.44
CA THR A 177 9.34 2.32 5.19
C THR A 177 9.52 1.65 6.54
N GLY A 178 8.44 1.23 7.18
CA GLY A 178 8.46 0.53 8.46
C GLY A 178 9.01 -0.89 8.31
N HIS A 179 8.53 -1.64 7.32
CA HIS A 179 9.04 -2.97 7.01
C HIS A 179 10.54 -2.94 6.69
N LEU A 180 10.98 -1.95 5.90
CA LEU A 180 12.38 -1.82 5.55
C LEU A 180 13.24 -1.48 6.77
N ASN A 181 12.73 -0.64 7.69
CA ASN A 181 13.44 -0.27 8.92
C ASN A 181 13.70 -1.46 9.86
N LEU A 182 12.93 -2.54 9.72
CA LEU A 182 13.14 -3.79 10.47
C LEU A 182 14.16 -4.74 9.83
N LYS A 183 14.53 -4.50 8.58
CA LYS A 183 15.43 -5.39 7.81
C LYS A 183 16.78 -4.72 7.50
N ASP A 184 16.81 -3.88 6.52
CA ASP A 184 18.02 -3.32 5.92
C ASP A 184 18.32 -1.91 6.46
N LYS A 185 17.30 -1.18 6.85
CA LYS A 185 17.34 0.21 7.32
C LYS A 185 17.84 1.25 6.30
N ASP A 186 18.46 0.84 5.21
CA ASP A 186 18.97 1.76 4.19
C ASP A 186 17.85 2.09 3.17
N GLN A 187 16.98 3.02 3.58
CA GLN A 187 15.87 3.52 2.76
C GLN A 187 16.38 4.08 1.42
N VAL A 188 17.49 4.81 1.45
CA VAL A 188 18.05 5.49 0.27
C VAL A 188 18.59 4.48 -0.73
N ALA A 189 19.31 3.46 -0.28
CA ALA A 189 19.81 2.40 -1.16
C ALA A 189 18.65 1.61 -1.80
N PHE A 190 17.59 1.31 -1.04
CA PHE A 190 16.39 0.68 -1.59
C PHE A 190 15.77 1.54 -2.70
N ILE A 191 15.51 2.82 -2.42
CA ILE A 191 14.88 3.76 -3.37
C ILE A 191 15.72 3.86 -4.66
N ARG A 192 17.02 3.98 -4.54
CA ARG A 192 17.94 4.08 -5.70
C ARG A 192 17.93 2.80 -6.55
N LEU A 193 17.93 1.63 -5.92
CA LEU A 193 17.93 0.36 -6.63
C LEU A 193 16.59 0.08 -7.31
N ALA A 194 15.47 0.29 -6.62
CA ALA A 194 14.13 0.11 -7.16
C ALA A 194 13.76 1.18 -8.20
N GLY A 195 14.22 2.41 -8.00
CA GLY A 195 14.12 3.51 -8.97
C GLY A 195 12.68 3.76 -9.42
N LYS A 196 12.50 3.97 -10.72
CA LYS A 196 11.20 4.26 -11.36
C LYS A 196 10.13 3.17 -11.18
N HIS A 197 10.52 2.00 -10.69
CA HIS A 197 9.60 0.89 -10.43
C HIS A 197 8.82 1.07 -9.12
N ILE A 198 9.21 2.01 -8.25
CA ILE A 198 8.40 2.41 -7.10
C ILE A 198 7.17 3.17 -7.63
N LYS A 199 5.99 2.59 -7.41
CA LYS A 199 4.69 3.15 -7.84
C LYS A 199 3.76 3.44 -6.67
N ALA A 200 4.02 2.84 -5.51
CA ALA A 200 3.27 3.02 -4.29
C ALA A 200 4.20 3.20 -3.09
N LEU A 201 3.73 3.87 -2.05
CA LEU A 201 4.43 4.05 -0.79
C LEU A 201 3.49 3.71 0.37
N HIS A 202 4.04 3.03 1.38
CA HIS A 202 3.51 2.95 2.74
C HIS A 202 4.50 3.63 3.67
N LEU A 203 4.09 4.78 4.19
CA LEU A 203 4.89 5.55 5.15
C LEU A 203 4.43 5.20 6.56
N ALA A 204 5.22 4.43 7.24
CA ALA A 204 5.06 4.06 8.64
C ALA A 204 6.40 4.17 9.34
N ASP A 205 6.36 4.52 10.64
CA ASP A 205 7.53 4.57 11.51
C ASP A 205 7.53 3.39 12.47
N ASN A 206 8.69 3.05 13.01
CA ASN A 206 8.85 2.11 14.12
C ASN A 206 10.21 2.31 14.82
N GLU A 207 10.39 1.65 15.96
CA GLU A 207 11.63 1.72 16.74
C GLU A 207 12.74 0.77 16.22
N GLY A 208 12.52 0.11 15.06
CA GLY A 208 13.44 -0.86 14.46
C GLY A 208 13.46 -2.23 15.18
N GLN A 209 12.39 -2.57 15.90
CA GLN A 209 12.23 -3.84 16.63
C GLN A 209 10.98 -4.61 16.25
N ASN A 210 9.86 -3.91 16.05
CA ASN A 210 8.55 -4.46 15.73
C ASN A 210 7.88 -3.62 14.66
N ASP A 211 6.94 -4.23 13.96
CA ASP A 211 6.09 -3.57 12.99
C ASP A 211 4.97 -2.78 13.69
N GLN A 212 5.30 -1.55 14.07
CA GLN A 212 4.46 -0.73 14.95
C GLN A 212 3.53 0.22 14.19
N HIS A 213 3.78 0.47 12.90
CA HIS A 213 3.04 1.43 12.08
C HIS A 213 2.82 2.78 12.79
N MET A 214 3.89 3.34 13.35
CA MET A 214 3.81 4.59 14.10
C MET A 214 3.72 5.80 13.17
N MET A 215 3.19 6.90 13.71
CA MET A 215 3.24 8.20 13.04
C MET A 215 4.68 8.69 12.91
N PRO A 216 5.04 9.35 11.78
CA PRO A 216 6.31 10.04 11.65
C PRO A 216 6.58 11.02 12.81
N TYR A 217 7.83 11.12 13.24
CA TYR A 217 8.27 11.94 14.37
C TYR A 217 7.65 11.57 15.73
N GLY A 218 7.22 10.31 15.90
CA GLY A 218 6.90 9.74 17.21
C GLY A 218 8.17 9.23 17.92
N LYS A 219 8.13 7.99 18.38
CA LYS A 219 9.28 7.30 18.98
C LYS A 219 10.13 6.54 17.97
N GLY A 220 9.67 6.45 16.73
CA GLY A 220 10.33 5.70 15.68
C GLY A 220 11.62 6.37 15.20
N ASN A 221 12.33 5.68 14.33
CA ASN A 221 13.65 6.10 13.86
C ASN A 221 13.84 6.02 12.34
N VAL A 222 12.75 5.93 11.57
CA VAL A 222 12.82 6.06 10.11
C VAL A 222 13.23 7.48 9.73
N ASP A 223 14.24 7.61 8.87
CA ASP A 223 14.68 8.92 8.33
C ASP A 223 13.77 9.38 7.17
N PHE A 224 12.60 9.93 7.52
CA PHE A 224 11.65 10.45 6.55
C PHE A 224 12.20 11.59 5.70
N VAL A 225 13.16 12.37 6.20
CA VAL A 225 13.79 13.44 5.43
C VAL A 225 14.54 12.87 4.25
N SER A 226 15.35 11.85 4.47
CA SER A 226 16.09 11.16 3.40
C SER A 226 15.15 10.42 2.45
N VAL A 227 14.12 9.74 2.96
CA VAL A 227 13.12 9.06 2.14
C VAL A 227 12.43 10.04 1.18
N ILE A 228 11.83 11.11 1.71
CA ILE A 228 11.05 12.06 0.90
C ILE A 228 11.96 12.81 -0.09
N ARG A 229 13.17 13.20 0.34
CA ARG A 229 14.14 13.85 -0.55
C ARG A 229 14.53 12.94 -1.72
N GLU A 230 14.81 11.67 -1.47
CA GLU A 230 15.20 10.74 -2.52
C GLU A 230 14.01 10.40 -3.45
N MET A 231 12.78 10.28 -2.92
CA MET A 231 11.58 10.10 -3.73
C MET A 231 11.31 11.32 -4.63
N LYS A 232 11.49 12.55 -4.13
CA LYS A 232 11.40 13.76 -4.96
C LYS A 232 12.48 13.80 -6.04
N ARG A 233 13.73 13.43 -5.68
CA ARG A 233 14.83 13.34 -6.64
C ARG A 233 14.56 12.33 -7.74
N LEU A 234 13.87 11.25 -7.43
CA LEU A 234 13.42 10.25 -8.39
C LEU A 234 12.30 10.77 -9.31
N GLY A 235 11.66 11.89 -8.97
CA GLY A 235 10.47 12.39 -9.67
C GLY A 235 9.20 11.59 -9.37
N TYR A 236 9.07 11.06 -8.15
CA TYR A 236 7.88 10.30 -7.77
C TYR A 236 6.64 11.18 -7.71
N GLU A 237 5.60 10.80 -8.45
CA GLU A 237 4.33 11.53 -8.56
C GLU A 237 3.15 10.81 -7.91
N GLY A 238 3.38 9.63 -7.32
CA GLY A 238 2.37 8.83 -6.63
C GLY A 238 1.96 9.38 -5.26
N LEU A 239 1.23 8.56 -4.53
CA LEU A 239 0.76 8.92 -3.18
C LEU A 239 1.87 8.73 -2.14
N TYR A 240 2.04 9.73 -1.29
CA TYR A 240 2.73 9.58 -0.01
C TYR A 240 1.70 9.09 1.00
N ASN A 241 1.47 7.78 1.00
CA ASN A 241 0.41 7.17 1.78
C ASN A 241 0.89 6.84 3.19
N LEU A 242 0.17 7.32 4.20
CA LEU A 242 0.40 7.00 5.60
C LEU A 242 -0.36 5.71 5.95
N GLU A 243 0.37 4.64 6.19
CA GLU A 243 -0.18 3.37 6.65
C GLU A 243 -0.02 3.23 8.15
N ILE A 244 -0.87 3.94 8.89
CA ILE A 244 -0.84 4.04 10.34
C ILE A 244 -2.19 3.68 10.95
N PRO A 245 -2.24 3.04 12.14
CA PRO A 245 -3.49 2.71 12.79
C PRO A 245 -4.23 3.96 13.25
N GLY A 246 -5.55 3.95 13.10
CA GLY A 246 -6.42 5.03 13.55
C GLY A 246 -6.80 4.96 15.02
N GLU A 247 -6.26 3.99 15.76
CA GLU A 247 -6.52 3.79 17.18
C GLU A 247 -8.02 3.76 17.52
N SER A 248 -8.69 2.70 17.08
CA SER A 248 -10.16 2.55 17.10
C SER A 248 -10.81 2.72 18.47
N GLY A 249 -10.06 2.54 19.56
CA GLY A 249 -10.53 2.82 20.92
C GLY A 249 -10.58 4.30 21.29
N ALA A 250 -10.01 5.20 20.48
CA ALA A 250 -10.07 6.64 20.71
C ALA A 250 -11.37 7.24 20.12
N PRO A 251 -11.92 8.30 20.74
CA PRO A 251 -13.04 9.05 20.17
C PRO A 251 -12.71 9.57 18.76
N LEU A 252 -13.71 9.63 17.87
CA LEU A 252 -13.53 10.11 16.49
C LEU A 252 -12.87 11.49 16.42
N GLU A 253 -13.27 12.42 17.31
CA GLU A 253 -12.67 13.75 17.41
C GLU A 253 -11.15 13.69 17.65
N VAL A 254 -10.71 12.83 18.59
CA VAL A 254 -9.28 12.64 18.91
C VAL A 254 -8.53 12.04 17.72
N ARG A 255 -9.16 11.09 17.02
CA ARG A 255 -8.59 10.50 15.80
C ARG A 255 -8.44 11.57 14.70
N GLY A 256 -9.40 12.50 14.59
CA GLY A 256 -9.31 13.66 13.71
C GLY A 256 -8.14 14.57 14.03
N TYR A 257 -7.92 14.91 15.30
CA TYR A 257 -6.74 15.73 15.72
C TYR A 257 -5.40 15.09 15.33
N LYS A 258 -5.31 13.76 15.32
CA LYS A 258 -4.12 13.06 14.83
C LYS A 258 -3.93 13.23 13.33
N LEU A 259 -5.01 13.19 12.54
CA LEU A 259 -4.94 13.49 11.10
C LEU A 259 -4.49 14.93 10.83
N ASP A 260 -4.99 15.90 11.59
CA ASP A 260 -4.55 17.31 11.50
C ASP A 260 -3.07 17.46 11.86
N TYR A 261 -2.60 16.74 12.87
CA TYR A 261 -1.17 16.68 13.22
C TYR A 261 -0.33 16.13 12.06
N LEU A 262 -0.75 15.03 11.46
CA LEU A 262 -0.05 14.39 10.33
C LEU A 262 0.02 15.30 9.10
N GLN A 263 -1.05 16.02 8.79
CA GLN A 263 -1.05 17.05 7.75
C GLN A 263 0.07 18.07 7.97
N LYS A 264 0.22 18.56 9.20
CA LYS A 264 1.27 19.53 9.56
C LYS A 264 2.67 18.94 9.47
N VAL A 265 2.85 17.69 9.96
CA VAL A 265 4.14 16.98 9.90
C VAL A 265 4.56 16.76 8.45
N MET A 266 3.65 16.25 7.62
CA MET A 266 3.97 15.97 6.21
C MET A 266 4.18 17.26 5.40
N SER A 267 3.45 18.32 5.70
CA SER A 267 3.70 19.65 5.11
C SER A 267 5.07 20.22 5.50
N TYR A 268 5.49 20.02 6.75
CA TYR A 268 6.85 20.36 7.19
C TYR A 268 7.91 19.58 6.42
N LEU A 269 7.76 18.25 6.32
CA LEU A 269 8.68 17.38 5.56
C LEU A 269 8.73 17.78 4.08
N ASP A 270 7.58 18.04 3.47
CA ASP A 270 7.51 18.50 2.08
C ASP A 270 8.32 19.78 1.86
N ARG A 271 8.17 20.78 2.75
CA ARG A 271 8.89 22.05 2.69
C ARG A 271 10.41 21.87 2.81
N ILE A 272 10.89 21.22 3.90
CA ILE A 272 12.34 21.11 4.17
C ILE A 272 13.09 20.18 3.17
N THR A 273 12.36 19.33 2.46
CA THR A 273 12.95 18.47 1.42
C THR A 273 12.87 19.10 0.02
N SER A 274 12.18 20.22 -0.14
CA SER A 274 12.13 21.02 -1.38
C SER A 274 13.14 22.16 -1.38
N GLU A 275 13.64 22.55 -0.22
CA GLU A 275 14.72 23.52 -0.09
C GLU A 275 16.05 22.81 -0.38
N ASN A 276 16.79 23.24 -1.42
CA ASN A 276 18.10 22.71 -1.83
C ASN A 276 19.21 23.07 -0.84
#